data_9c8fd767710fc641fa5ee9022f73fd8e
#
_entry.id   9c8fd767710fc641fa5ee9022f73fd8e
#
_cell.length_a   1.000
_cell.length_b   1.000
_cell.length_c   1.000
_cell.angle_alpha   90.00
_cell.angle_beta   90.00
_cell.angle_gamma   90.00
#
_symmetry.space_group_name_H-M   'P 1'
#
loop_
_entity.id
_entity.type
_entity.pdbx_description
1 polymer ?
#
loop_
_entity_poly.entity_id
_entity_poly.type
_entity_poly.pdbx_seq_one_letter_code
_entity_poly.pdbx_strand_id
1 'polypeptide(L)'
;LRQVNVQVWMTVLAVVLVALLCLLLVLSSNLIFINNVVEPVAVVSDAAKRISQGSYGFTLENKYTGELGELVDNINDMSMKIGQNEKMKTEFISSVSHELRTPLTAISGWGETLLADRERDQIQLHRGLRIILNESRRLSTMVEELLEFSKMEDGRFTLQLEEMDLQAEFEDAIFTYRELFRQEWEMLLSIRNLGVS
;
A
#
# COMPACT_ATOMS: atom_id res chain seq x y z
N LEU A 1 71.05 10.53 49.77
CA LEU A 1 69.69 10.20 50.22
C LEU A 1 68.60 11.19 49.66
N ARG A 2 68.87 12.50 49.61
CA ARG A 2 67.97 13.56 49.20
C ARG A 2 67.67 13.50 47.69
N GLN A 3 68.63 13.14 46.84
CA GLN A 3 68.40 12.98 45.35
C GLN A 3 67.61 11.76 45.01
N VAL A 4 67.73 10.67 45.74
CA VAL A 4 66.92 9.44 45.52
C VAL A 4 65.45 9.70 45.83
N ASN A 5 65.14 10.48 46.86
CA ASN A 5 63.73 10.83 47.17
C ASN A 5 63.06 11.69 46.07
N VAL A 6 63.82 12.63 45.49
CA VAL A 6 63.29 13.50 44.40
C VAL A 6 63.00 12.67 43.15
N GLN A 7 63.89 11.72 42.78
CA GLN A 7 63.66 10.84 41.65
C GLN A 7 62.41 9.92 41.84
N VAL A 8 62.28 9.38 43.06
CA VAL A 8 61.07 8.54 43.36
C VAL A 8 59.80 9.37 43.31
N TRP A 9 59.77 10.58 43.82
CA TRP A 9 58.60 11.46 43.72
C TRP A 9 58.30 11.86 42.27
N MET A 10 59.25 12.12 41.42
CA MET A 10 59.10 12.42 40.03
C MET A 10 58.53 11.23 39.25
N THR A 11 58.97 10.01 39.51
CA THR A 11 58.45 8.80 38.89
C THR A 11 57.01 8.50 39.34
N VAL A 12 56.72 8.66 40.64
CA VAL A 12 55.35 8.52 41.16
C VAL A 12 54.40 9.54 40.50
N LEU A 13 54.80 10.81 40.40
CA LEU A 13 54.06 11.87 39.77
C LEU A 13 53.75 11.53 38.25
N ALA A 14 54.79 11.07 37.52
CA ALA A 14 54.70 10.68 36.16
C ALA A 14 53.70 9.51 35.97
N VAL A 15 53.74 8.49 36.80
CA VAL A 15 52.83 7.36 36.80
C VAL A 15 51.40 7.81 37.08
N VAL A 16 51.18 8.70 38.06
CA VAL A 16 49.81 9.24 38.35
C VAL A 16 49.28 10.05 37.20
N LEU A 17 50.10 10.90 36.55
CA LEU A 17 49.71 11.66 35.39
C LEU A 17 49.33 10.76 34.20
N VAL A 18 50.10 9.72 33.93
CA VAL A 18 49.79 8.74 32.88
C VAL A 18 48.48 7.99 33.20
N ALA A 19 48.28 7.56 34.43
CA ALA A 19 47.05 6.90 34.87
C ALA A 19 45.83 7.82 34.72
N LEU A 20 45.95 9.10 35.05
CA LEU A 20 44.89 10.10 34.88
C LEU A 20 44.56 10.35 33.41
N LEU A 21 45.59 10.44 32.56
CA LEU A 21 45.44 10.58 31.12
C LEU A 21 44.71 9.35 30.51
N CYS A 22 45.13 8.14 30.88
CA CYS A 22 44.47 6.92 30.46
C CYS A 22 43.01 6.88 30.91
N LEU A 23 42.72 7.27 32.14
CA LEU A 23 41.35 7.33 32.65
C LEU A 23 40.49 8.32 31.83
N LEU A 24 41.01 9.51 31.54
CA LEU A 24 40.32 10.50 30.69
C LEU A 24 40.07 9.98 29.28
N LEU A 25 41.03 9.29 28.66
CA LEU A 25 40.88 8.69 27.35
C LEU A 25 39.80 7.61 27.35
N VAL A 26 39.75 6.74 28.34
CA VAL A 26 38.72 5.70 28.48
C VAL A 26 37.33 6.34 28.66
N LEU A 27 37.20 7.34 29.52
CA LEU A 27 35.93 8.03 29.74
C LEU A 27 35.42 8.75 28.47
N SER A 28 36.35 9.48 27.78
CA SER A 28 35.99 10.17 26.54
C SER A 28 35.59 9.17 25.42
N SER A 29 36.32 8.07 25.26
CA SER A 29 36.00 7.01 24.32
C SER A 29 34.65 6.38 24.60
N ASN A 30 34.32 6.14 25.89
CA ASN A 30 33.03 5.57 26.27
C ASN A 30 31.88 6.52 25.97
N LEU A 31 32.02 7.83 26.22
CA LEU A 31 31.00 8.83 25.86
C LEU A 31 30.78 8.91 24.36
N ILE A 32 31.87 8.92 23.58
CA ILE A 32 31.80 8.91 22.10
C ILE A 32 31.09 7.66 21.60
N PHE A 33 31.39 6.49 22.16
CA PHE A 33 30.76 5.23 21.77
C PHE A 33 29.26 5.21 22.10
N ILE A 34 28.85 5.68 23.26
CA ILE A 34 27.45 5.74 23.66
C ILE A 34 26.68 6.63 22.70
N ASN A 35 27.14 7.85 22.41
CA ASN A 35 26.44 8.82 21.59
C ASN A 35 26.44 8.44 20.10
N ASN A 36 27.50 7.83 19.61
CA ASN A 36 27.63 7.55 18.17
C ASN A 36 27.20 6.14 17.78
N VAL A 37 27.01 5.21 18.71
CA VAL A 37 26.63 3.82 18.39
C VAL A 37 25.41 3.37 19.18
N VAL A 38 25.44 3.48 20.50
CA VAL A 38 24.40 2.90 21.36
C VAL A 38 23.08 3.65 21.19
N GLU A 39 23.12 4.98 21.20
CA GLU A 39 21.92 5.82 21.05
C GLU A 39 21.23 5.61 19.70
N PRO A 40 21.90 5.70 18.52
CA PRO A 40 21.25 5.46 17.23
C PRO A 40 20.67 4.05 17.08
N VAL A 41 21.37 3.04 17.57
CA VAL A 41 20.87 1.65 17.55
C VAL A 41 19.60 1.52 18.39
N ALA A 42 19.53 2.16 19.56
CA ALA A 42 18.33 2.17 20.39
C ALA A 42 17.16 2.87 19.69
N VAL A 43 17.41 4.01 19.02
CA VAL A 43 16.40 4.75 18.25
C VAL A 43 15.84 3.90 17.09
N VAL A 44 16.72 3.25 16.33
CA VAL A 44 16.31 2.35 15.24
C VAL A 44 15.53 1.15 15.77
N SER A 45 15.95 0.57 16.89
CA SER A 45 15.26 -0.55 17.53
C SER A 45 13.84 -0.17 17.96
N ASP A 46 13.67 1.03 18.55
CA ASP A 46 12.35 1.53 18.91
C ASP A 46 11.48 1.80 17.70
N ALA A 47 12.03 2.38 16.64
CA ALA A 47 11.33 2.59 15.39
C ALA A 47 10.86 1.26 14.75
N ALA A 48 11.72 0.25 14.68
CA ALA A 48 11.36 -1.07 14.21
C ALA A 48 10.23 -1.70 15.05
N LYS A 49 10.27 -1.51 16.36
CA LYS A 49 9.20 -1.96 17.26
C LYS A 49 7.88 -1.22 17.00
N ARG A 50 7.90 0.08 16.76
CA ARG A 50 6.69 0.84 16.37
C ARG A 50 6.12 0.36 15.06
N ILE A 51 6.96 0.09 14.05
CA ILE A 51 6.54 -0.48 12.78
C ILE A 51 5.89 -1.84 13.00
N SER A 52 6.47 -2.72 13.79
CA SER A 52 5.89 -4.04 14.11
C SER A 52 4.54 -3.97 14.84
N GLN A 53 4.25 -2.85 15.50
CA GLN A 53 2.99 -2.58 16.19
C GLN A 53 1.94 -1.88 15.31
N GLY A 54 2.23 -1.69 14.02
CA GLY A 54 1.31 -1.07 13.09
C GLY A 54 1.37 0.46 13.01
N SER A 55 2.40 1.08 13.59
CA SER A 55 2.62 2.53 13.46
C SER A 55 3.55 2.79 12.27
N TYR A 56 3.01 3.28 11.17
CA TYR A 56 3.73 3.52 9.91
C TYR A 56 3.68 5.00 9.50
N GLY A 57 4.49 5.36 8.48
CA GLY A 57 4.46 6.69 7.88
C GLY A 57 5.11 7.79 8.71
N PHE A 58 5.91 7.44 9.72
CA PHE A 58 6.73 8.37 10.46
C PHE A 58 8.16 8.40 9.92
N THR A 59 8.86 9.48 10.18
CA THR A 59 10.28 9.63 9.87
C THR A 59 11.07 9.96 11.13
N LEU A 60 12.25 9.35 11.28
CA LEU A 60 13.24 9.67 12.28
C LEU A 60 14.13 10.80 11.73
N GLU A 61 14.51 11.73 12.59
CA GLU A 61 15.52 12.71 12.24
C GLU A 61 16.90 12.03 12.11
N ASN A 62 17.48 12.08 10.92
CA ASN A 62 18.81 11.51 10.71
C ASN A 62 19.90 12.52 11.09
N LYS A 63 20.50 12.32 12.25
CA LYS A 63 21.64 13.12 12.77
C LYS A 63 22.96 12.40 12.62
N TYR A 64 22.94 11.19 12.08
CA TYR A 64 24.08 10.27 12.07
C TYR A 64 24.72 10.26 10.68
N THR A 65 25.99 9.88 10.61
CA THR A 65 26.76 9.78 9.38
C THR A 65 27.28 8.35 9.18
N GLY A 66 27.65 8.02 7.93
CA GLY A 66 28.11 6.68 7.59
C GLY A 66 27.01 5.64 7.66
N GLU A 67 27.36 4.41 8.02
CA GLU A 67 26.48 3.24 8.01
C GLU A 67 25.27 3.37 8.94
N LEU A 68 25.41 4.12 10.04
CA LEU A 68 24.30 4.37 10.97
C LEU A 68 23.29 5.38 10.40
N GLY A 69 23.78 6.38 9.67
CA GLY A 69 22.90 7.29 8.93
C GLY A 69 22.11 6.57 7.84
N GLU A 70 22.77 5.72 7.07
CA GLU A 70 22.13 4.87 6.06
C GLU A 70 21.07 3.93 6.68
N LEU A 71 21.36 3.37 7.86
CA LEU A 71 20.40 2.53 8.59
C LEU A 71 19.16 3.32 9.00
N VAL A 72 19.27 4.56 9.46
CA VAL A 72 18.15 5.43 9.81
C VAL A 72 17.33 5.76 8.55
N ASP A 73 17.98 6.06 7.43
CA ASP A 73 17.31 6.35 6.17
C ASP A 73 16.56 5.12 5.65
N ASN A 74 17.14 3.93 5.73
CA ASN A 74 16.48 2.67 5.37
C ASN A 74 15.23 2.39 6.22
N ILE A 75 15.28 2.69 7.52
CA ILE A 75 14.10 2.57 8.41
C ILE A 75 13.03 3.59 8.03
N ASN A 76 13.40 4.82 7.71
CA ASN A 76 12.48 5.85 7.25
C ASN A 76 11.79 5.43 5.95
N ASP A 77 12.56 4.97 4.97
CA ASP A 77 12.03 4.47 3.69
C ASP A 77 11.07 3.29 3.89
N MET A 78 11.44 2.35 4.75
CA MET A 78 10.59 1.20 5.07
C MET A 78 9.29 1.65 5.72
N SER A 79 9.35 2.55 6.72
CA SER A 79 8.16 3.10 7.39
C SER A 79 7.22 3.79 6.42
N MET A 80 7.76 4.62 5.52
CA MET A 80 6.98 5.35 4.51
C MET A 80 6.36 4.41 3.49
N LYS A 81 7.09 3.43 2.97
CA LYS A 81 6.58 2.46 2.01
C LYS A 81 5.46 1.60 2.59
N ILE A 82 5.64 1.11 3.83
CA ILE A 82 4.57 0.36 4.51
C ILE A 82 3.35 1.24 4.73
N GLY A 83 3.54 2.49 5.19
CA GLY A 83 2.44 3.44 5.38
C GLY A 83 1.66 3.73 4.12
N GLN A 84 2.34 3.90 2.98
CA GLN A 84 1.71 4.08 1.67
C GLN A 84 0.92 2.83 1.25
N ASN A 85 1.50 1.63 1.43
CA ASN A 85 0.83 0.38 1.09
C ASN A 85 -0.43 0.16 1.94
N GLU A 86 -0.37 0.42 3.25
CA GLU A 86 -1.56 0.29 4.13
C GLU A 86 -2.64 1.31 3.77
N LYS A 87 -2.26 2.54 3.39
CA LYS A 87 -3.19 3.55 2.91
C LYS A 87 -3.88 3.10 1.62
N MET A 88 -3.11 2.65 0.62
CA MET A 88 -3.65 2.14 -0.65
C MET A 88 -4.59 0.96 -0.42
N LYS A 89 -4.22 0.02 0.46
CA LYS A 89 -5.07 -1.11 0.82
C LYS A 89 -6.40 -0.67 1.45
N THR A 90 -6.35 0.31 2.34
CA THR A 90 -7.57 0.85 3.00
C THR A 90 -8.47 1.56 1.98
N GLU A 91 -7.89 2.38 1.11
CA GLU A 91 -8.61 3.07 0.03
C GLU A 91 -9.23 2.08 -0.96
N PHE A 92 -8.49 1.03 -1.33
CA PHE A 92 -8.98 -0.05 -2.18
C PHE A 92 -10.20 -0.76 -1.56
N ILE A 93 -10.10 -1.20 -0.29
CA ILE A 93 -11.21 -1.86 0.42
C ILE A 93 -12.43 -0.94 0.49
N SER A 94 -12.22 0.35 0.76
CA SER A 94 -13.30 1.34 0.79
C SER A 94 -13.98 1.51 -0.57
N SER A 95 -13.19 1.64 -1.64
CA SER A 95 -13.69 1.76 -3.00
C SER A 95 -14.50 0.53 -3.44
N VAL A 96 -13.94 -0.66 -3.24
CA VAL A 96 -14.63 -1.93 -3.54
C VAL A 96 -15.95 -2.03 -2.77
N SER A 97 -15.95 -1.66 -1.47
CA SER A 97 -17.17 -1.69 -0.66
C SER A 97 -18.25 -0.75 -1.20
N HIS A 98 -17.87 0.42 -1.69
CA HIS A 98 -18.79 1.36 -2.33
C HIS A 98 -19.32 0.83 -3.66
N GLU A 99 -18.46 0.32 -4.52
CA GLU A 99 -18.84 -0.22 -5.81
C GLU A 99 -19.74 -1.46 -5.72
N LEU A 100 -19.56 -2.30 -4.69
CA LEU A 100 -20.43 -3.45 -4.43
C LEU A 100 -21.78 -3.04 -3.82
N ARG A 101 -21.82 -1.99 -3.00
CA ARG A 101 -23.06 -1.56 -2.31
C ARG A 101 -24.12 -1.10 -3.27
N THR A 102 -23.75 -0.37 -4.32
CA THR A 102 -24.68 0.20 -5.31
C THR A 102 -25.52 -0.87 -6.03
N PRO A 103 -24.91 -1.88 -6.69
CA PRO A 103 -25.67 -2.95 -7.34
C PRO A 103 -26.46 -3.80 -6.33
N LEU A 104 -25.93 -4.07 -5.14
CA LEU A 104 -26.66 -4.78 -4.10
C LEU A 104 -27.91 -4.03 -3.65
N THR A 105 -27.83 -2.71 -3.49
CA THR A 105 -28.99 -1.88 -3.13
C THR A 105 -30.06 -1.93 -4.24
N ALA A 106 -29.64 -1.89 -5.50
CA ALA A 106 -30.58 -2.00 -6.63
C ALA A 106 -31.25 -3.39 -6.69
N ILE A 107 -30.49 -4.47 -6.49
CA ILE A 107 -31.01 -5.84 -6.44
C ILE A 107 -32.02 -5.99 -5.31
N SER A 108 -31.66 -5.56 -4.09
CA SER A 108 -32.54 -5.65 -2.91
C SER A 108 -33.81 -4.81 -3.10
N GLY A 109 -33.67 -3.56 -3.54
CA GLY A 109 -34.81 -2.66 -3.72
C GLY A 109 -35.80 -3.16 -4.78
N TRP A 110 -35.30 -3.67 -5.90
CA TRP A 110 -36.18 -4.28 -6.90
C TRP A 110 -36.76 -5.61 -6.43
N GLY A 111 -36.00 -6.43 -5.70
CA GLY A 111 -36.49 -7.65 -5.07
C GLY A 111 -37.64 -7.37 -4.12
N GLU A 112 -37.50 -6.39 -3.22
CA GLU A 112 -38.57 -5.97 -2.29
C GLU A 112 -39.80 -5.42 -3.04
N THR A 113 -39.58 -4.59 -4.05
CA THR A 113 -40.66 -4.03 -4.87
C THR A 113 -41.48 -5.14 -5.54
N LEU A 114 -40.80 -6.11 -6.14
CA LEU A 114 -41.45 -7.24 -6.81
C LEU A 114 -42.18 -8.19 -5.83
N LEU A 115 -41.68 -8.30 -4.60
CA LEU A 115 -42.36 -9.09 -3.56
C LEU A 115 -43.58 -8.38 -3.00
N ALA A 116 -43.59 -7.06 -2.94
CA ALA A 116 -44.67 -6.25 -2.41
C ALA A 116 -45.82 -6.06 -3.45
N ASP A 117 -45.51 -6.18 -4.73
CA ASP A 117 -46.47 -5.99 -5.82
C ASP A 117 -47.48 -7.15 -5.88
N ARG A 118 -48.73 -6.87 -5.46
CA ARG A 118 -49.83 -7.83 -5.46
C ARG A 118 -50.60 -7.87 -6.79
N GLU A 119 -50.52 -6.83 -7.61
CA GLU A 119 -51.27 -6.70 -8.84
C GLU A 119 -50.55 -7.33 -10.04
N ARG A 120 -49.28 -7.73 -9.87
CA ARG A 120 -48.43 -8.42 -10.86
C ARG A 120 -48.44 -7.74 -12.24
N ASP A 121 -48.10 -6.44 -12.27
CA ASP A 121 -47.84 -5.79 -13.55
C ASP A 121 -46.67 -6.50 -14.26
N GLN A 122 -46.97 -7.19 -15.34
CA GLN A 122 -46.02 -7.96 -16.13
C GLN A 122 -44.84 -7.08 -16.63
N ILE A 123 -45.11 -5.81 -16.95
CA ILE A 123 -44.09 -4.87 -17.45
C ILE A 123 -43.11 -4.54 -16.32
N GLN A 124 -43.62 -4.23 -15.14
CA GLN A 124 -42.78 -3.96 -13.96
C GLN A 124 -42.00 -5.20 -13.53
N LEU A 125 -42.64 -6.38 -13.56
CA LEU A 125 -41.97 -7.64 -13.25
C LEU A 125 -40.79 -7.90 -14.19
N HIS A 126 -40.99 -7.80 -15.51
CA HIS A 126 -39.92 -7.98 -16.47
C HIS A 126 -38.82 -6.93 -16.34
N ARG A 127 -39.16 -5.67 -16.06
CA ARG A 127 -38.17 -4.58 -15.84
C ARG A 127 -37.32 -4.84 -14.59
N GLY A 128 -37.96 -5.16 -13.46
CA GLY A 128 -37.30 -5.44 -12.22
C GLY A 128 -36.35 -6.64 -12.30
N LEU A 129 -36.82 -7.76 -12.87
CA LEU A 129 -35.98 -8.94 -13.09
C LEU A 129 -34.79 -8.66 -14.00
N ARG A 130 -34.96 -7.83 -15.05
CA ARG A 130 -33.88 -7.45 -15.96
C ARG A 130 -32.81 -6.63 -15.21
N ILE A 131 -33.23 -5.71 -14.35
CA ILE A 131 -32.28 -4.91 -13.53
C ILE A 131 -31.53 -5.83 -12.58
N ILE A 132 -32.21 -6.71 -11.85
CA ILE A 132 -31.59 -7.67 -10.95
C ILE A 132 -30.56 -8.54 -11.67
N LEU A 133 -30.90 -9.06 -12.86
CA LEU A 133 -29.97 -9.87 -13.66
C LEU A 133 -28.75 -9.07 -14.13
N ASN A 134 -28.95 -7.84 -14.58
CA ASN A 134 -27.84 -6.99 -15.04
C ASN A 134 -26.89 -6.64 -13.90
N GLU A 135 -27.42 -6.24 -12.73
CA GLU A 135 -26.60 -5.92 -11.57
C GLU A 135 -25.91 -7.16 -11.00
N SER A 136 -26.55 -8.33 -11.05
CA SER A 136 -25.92 -9.60 -10.66
C SER A 136 -24.72 -9.96 -11.58
N ARG A 137 -24.88 -9.79 -12.90
CA ARG A 137 -23.77 -9.99 -13.85
C ARG A 137 -22.63 -9.01 -13.59
N ARG A 138 -22.96 -7.74 -13.37
CA ARG A 138 -21.97 -6.71 -13.03
C ARG A 138 -21.17 -7.08 -11.77
N LEU A 139 -21.86 -7.57 -10.72
CA LEU A 139 -21.19 -8.06 -9.50
C LEU A 139 -20.27 -9.24 -9.79
N SER A 140 -20.69 -10.19 -10.63
CA SER A 140 -19.83 -11.32 -10.99
C SER A 140 -18.55 -10.87 -11.69
N THR A 141 -18.63 -9.95 -12.65
CA THR A 141 -17.47 -9.38 -13.33
C THR A 141 -16.54 -8.67 -12.34
N MET A 142 -17.09 -7.85 -11.44
CA MET A 142 -16.29 -7.18 -10.40
C MET A 142 -15.55 -8.17 -9.50
N VAL A 143 -16.19 -9.28 -9.11
CA VAL A 143 -15.53 -10.32 -8.30
C VAL A 143 -14.41 -10.99 -9.08
N GLU A 144 -14.59 -11.26 -10.37
CA GLU A 144 -13.56 -11.83 -11.24
C GLU A 144 -12.36 -10.88 -11.35
N GLU A 145 -12.58 -9.58 -11.59
CA GLU A 145 -11.54 -8.54 -11.63
C GLU A 145 -10.77 -8.44 -10.30
N LEU A 146 -11.48 -8.50 -9.16
CA LEU A 146 -10.85 -8.50 -7.84
C LEU A 146 -9.97 -9.73 -7.59
N LEU A 147 -10.41 -10.90 -8.05
CA LEU A 147 -9.63 -12.14 -7.95
C LEU A 147 -8.39 -12.10 -8.83
N GLU A 148 -8.48 -11.53 -10.03
CA GLU A 148 -7.34 -11.33 -10.91
C GLU A 148 -6.33 -10.34 -10.28
N PHE A 149 -6.81 -9.22 -9.74
CA PHE A 149 -5.98 -8.26 -9.03
C PHE A 149 -5.25 -8.90 -7.84
N SER A 150 -5.96 -9.71 -7.03
CA SER A 150 -5.36 -10.43 -5.89
C SER A 150 -4.26 -11.40 -6.32
N LYS A 151 -4.44 -12.09 -7.47
CA LYS A 151 -3.40 -12.99 -8.02
C LYS A 151 -2.17 -12.21 -8.48
N MET A 152 -2.33 -10.99 -8.98
CA MET A 152 -1.23 -10.12 -9.38
C MET A 152 -0.41 -9.64 -8.18
N GLU A 153 -1.06 -9.26 -7.08
CA GLU A 153 -0.40 -8.85 -5.83
C GLU A 153 0.43 -9.98 -5.20
N ASP A 154 -0.10 -11.21 -5.22
CA ASP A 154 0.59 -12.39 -4.69
C ASP A 154 1.83 -12.83 -5.52
N GLY A 155 2.15 -12.13 -6.61
CA GLY A 155 3.22 -12.51 -7.52
C GLY A 155 2.97 -13.83 -8.27
N ARG A 156 1.73 -14.32 -8.24
CA ARG A 156 1.31 -15.56 -8.91
C ARG A 156 0.88 -15.32 -10.36
N PHE A 157 1.00 -14.07 -10.82
CA PHE A 157 0.72 -13.75 -12.21
C PHE A 157 1.84 -14.26 -13.10
N THR A 158 1.56 -15.28 -13.88
CA THR A 158 2.47 -15.81 -14.89
C THR A 158 2.08 -15.18 -16.24
N LEU A 159 2.92 -14.29 -16.75
CA LEU A 159 2.79 -13.80 -18.13
C LEU A 159 3.01 -14.98 -19.08
N GLN A 160 1.98 -15.35 -19.81
CA GLN A 160 2.13 -16.23 -20.98
C GLN A 160 2.48 -15.33 -22.16
N LEU A 161 3.76 -15.33 -22.54
CA LEU A 161 4.21 -14.58 -23.70
C LEU A 161 3.92 -15.43 -24.94
N GLU A 162 3.01 -14.95 -25.77
CA GLU A 162 2.72 -15.53 -27.09
C GLU A 162 3.09 -14.52 -28.17
N GLU A 163 3.59 -15.02 -29.30
CA GLU A 163 3.76 -14.18 -30.49
C GLU A 163 2.38 -13.84 -31.03
N MET A 164 2.06 -12.55 -31.10
CA MET A 164 0.78 -12.07 -31.61
C MET A 164 1.00 -11.06 -32.74
N ASP A 165 0.11 -11.06 -33.72
CA ASP A 165 0.03 -10.02 -34.72
C ASP A 165 -0.75 -8.83 -34.14
N LEU A 166 -0.01 -7.82 -33.67
CA LEU A 166 -0.59 -6.62 -33.05
C LEU A 166 -1.54 -5.87 -33.99
N GLN A 167 -1.29 -5.91 -35.32
CA GLN A 167 -2.17 -5.28 -36.30
C GLN A 167 -3.49 -6.01 -36.40
N ALA A 168 -3.48 -7.34 -36.46
CA ALA A 168 -4.68 -8.16 -36.53
C ALA A 168 -5.54 -7.97 -35.26
N GLU A 169 -4.94 -8.00 -34.07
CA GLU A 169 -5.64 -7.76 -32.80
C GLU A 169 -6.27 -6.37 -32.73
N PHE A 170 -5.57 -5.37 -33.22
CA PHE A 170 -6.10 -4.00 -33.26
C PHE A 170 -7.25 -3.84 -34.26
N GLU A 171 -7.18 -4.48 -35.43
CA GLU A 171 -8.26 -4.51 -36.41
C GLU A 171 -9.49 -5.22 -35.87
N ASP A 172 -9.34 -6.35 -35.16
CA ASP A 172 -10.43 -7.08 -34.49
C ASP A 172 -11.07 -6.26 -33.35
N ALA A 173 -10.26 -5.55 -32.58
CA ALA A 173 -10.78 -4.64 -31.55
C ALA A 173 -11.61 -3.51 -32.18
N ILE A 174 -11.12 -2.86 -33.24
CA ILE A 174 -11.87 -1.81 -33.96
C ILE A 174 -13.17 -2.37 -34.53
N PHE A 175 -13.13 -3.57 -35.12
CA PHE A 175 -14.33 -4.20 -35.68
C PHE A 175 -15.38 -4.46 -34.59
N THR A 176 -14.97 -5.02 -33.46
CA THR A 176 -15.85 -5.32 -32.32
C THR A 176 -16.51 -4.06 -31.78
N TYR A 177 -15.74 -2.99 -31.54
CA TYR A 177 -16.29 -1.73 -31.05
C TYR A 177 -17.20 -1.04 -32.07
N ARG A 178 -16.87 -1.11 -33.36
CA ARG A 178 -17.72 -0.57 -34.42
C ARG A 178 -19.09 -1.27 -34.49
N GLU A 179 -19.14 -2.59 -34.32
CA GLU A 179 -20.39 -3.35 -34.28
C GLU A 179 -21.21 -3.03 -33.01
N LEU A 180 -20.59 -2.87 -31.86
CA LEU A 180 -21.24 -2.43 -30.63
C LEU A 180 -21.86 -1.04 -30.77
N PHE A 181 -21.12 -0.06 -31.30
CA PHE A 181 -21.63 1.28 -31.57
C PHE A 181 -22.77 1.28 -32.60
N ARG A 182 -22.70 0.42 -33.62
CA ARG A 182 -23.77 0.30 -34.59
C ARG A 182 -25.08 -0.22 -33.98
N GLN A 183 -25.00 -1.23 -33.12
CA GLN A 183 -26.16 -1.79 -32.42
C GLN A 183 -26.77 -0.77 -31.44
N GLU A 184 -25.96 -0.06 -30.67
CA GLU A 184 -26.47 1.01 -29.79
C GLU A 184 -27.11 2.15 -30.58
N TRP A 185 -26.50 2.56 -31.71
CA TRP A 185 -27.03 3.61 -32.57
C TRP A 185 -28.37 3.23 -33.20
N GLU A 186 -28.51 2.00 -33.70
CA GLU A 186 -29.77 1.49 -34.21
C GLU A 186 -30.86 1.42 -33.14
N MET A 187 -30.49 1.04 -31.89
CA MET A 187 -31.41 1.04 -30.76
C MET A 187 -31.85 2.48 -30.40
N LEU A 188 -30.97 3.44 -30.36
CA LEU A 188 -31.30 4.85 -30.11
C LEU A 188 -32.18 5.43 -31.21
N LEU A 189 -31.93 5.11 -32.46
CA LEU A 189 -32.79 5.53 -33.58
C LEU A 189 -34.20 4.92 -33.50
N SER A 190 -34.31 3.65 -33.09
CA SER A 190 -35.59 2.99 -32.90
C SER A 190 -36.44 3.64 -31.79
N ILE A 191 -35.79 4.01 -30.66
CA ILE A 191 -36.45 4.70 -29.55
C ILE A 191 -36.91 6.11 -29.97
N ARG A 192 -36.08 6.84 -30.71
CA ARG A 192 -36.44 8.16 -31.24
C ARG A 192 -37.63 8.10 -32.19
N ASN A 193 -37.73 7.09 -33.00
CA ASN A 193 -38.86 6.90 -33.93
C ASN A 193 -40.16 6.45 -33.25
N LEU A 194 -40.08 5.88 -32.03
CA LEU A 194 -41.26 5.52 -31.23
C LEU A 194 -41.77 6.67 -30.36
N GLY A 195 -41.02 7.74 -30.19
CA GLY A 195 -41.34 8.90 -29.32
C GLY A 195 -41.93 10.12 -30.04
N VAL A 196 -42.25 10.02 -31.36
CA VAL A 196 -42.88 11.09 -32.13
C VAL A 196 -44.23 10.62 -32.61
N SER A 197 -45.22 10.62 -31.70
CA SER A 197 -46.64 10.56 -32.00
C SER A 197 -47.37 11.40 -30.96
#